data_4061be98a3adcc36256933d09078b8e3
#
_entry.id   4061be98a3adcc36256933d09078b8e3
#
_cell.length_a   1.000
_cell.length_b   1.000
_cell.length_c   1.000
_cell.angle_alpha   90.00
_cell.angle_beta   90.00
_cell.angle_gamma   90.00
#
_symmetry.space_group_name_H-M   'P 1'
#
loop_
_entity.id
_entity.type
_entity.pdbx_description
1 polymer ?
#
loop_
_entity_poly.entity_id
_entity_poly.type
_entity_poly.pdbx_seq_one_letter_code
_entity_poly.pdbx_strand_id
1 'polypeptide(L)'
;AFPVNLSIDDAAAHYSPGVRENRELKPDDVLKVDIGAHSNGYIADTALTVNPSGERQEMIDTVEEVLEKALNFVEPGKTVGELGKYVEKQVPEEYEVVRNLTGHYLDKYTQHAGVSIPNYANGSEHVFEVGDAFAVEPFLTDGSGKIKNGSAGNIYKLEREASVRGKAERKLMSQIKDFGGLPFSTRWFDDYGAREKMAMNKLVQGDIVHSYPVLNEISGGTVVQAEHTVVLTEEGKVITTRN
;
A
#
# COMPACT_ATOMS: atom_id res chain seq x y z
N ALA A 1 -8.50 -5.21 4.44
CA ALA A 1 -7.29 -5.20 5.27
C ALA A 1 -6.67 -3.81 5.33
N PHE A 2 -6.68 -3.11 4.22
CA PHE A 2 -6.23 -1.72 4.12
C PHE A 2 -7.31 -0.86 3.44
N PRO A 3 -7.54 0.41 3.83
CA PRO A 3 -8.47 1.28 3.13
C PRO A 3 -8.07 1.46 1.67
N VAL A 4 -9.02 1.47 0.76
CA VAL A 4 -8.76 1.68 -0.67
C VAL A 4 -7.96 2.96 -0.87
N ASN A 5 -6.81 2.86 -1.54
CA ASN A 5 -6.02 3.99 -1.99
C ASN A 5 -6.47 4.37 -3.41
N LEU A 6 -6.67 5.66 -3.63
CA LEU A 6 -7.01 6.24 -4.93
C LEU A 6 -6.00 7.36 -5.24
N SER A 7 -4.73 6.98 -5.32
CA SER A 7 -3.61 7.92 -5.44
C SER A 7 -3.43 8.38 -6.89
N ILE A 8 -3.35 9.69 -7.11
CA ILE A 8 -3.31 10.29 -8.46
C ILE A 8 -1.96 10.97 -8.70
N ASP A 9 -1.41 10.78 -9.89
CA ASP A 9 -0.17 11.38 -10.42
C ASP A 9 1.03 11.16 -9.49
N ASP A 10 1.58 12.23 -8.90
CA ASP A 10 2.73 12.21 -7.98
C ASP A 10 2.40 11.66 -6.59
N ALA A 11 1.13 11.56 -6.21
CA ALA A 11 0.71 10.83 -5.03
C ALA A 11 0.91 9.32 -5.27
N ALA A 12 1.98 8.75 -4.72
CA ALA A 12 2.33 7.35 -4.93
C ALA A 12 1.38 6.39 -4.20
N ALA A 13 1.05 6.68 -2.94
CA ALA A 13 0.25 5.80 -2.09
C ALA A 13 -0.44 6.56 -0.94
N HIS A 14 -1.29 5.86 -0.18
CA HIS A 14 -1.97 6.28 1.04
C HIS A 14 -2.98 7.43 0.87
N TYR A 15 -3.35 7.80 -0.36
CA TYR A 15 -4.47 8.68 -0.55
C TYR A 15 -5.78 7.90 -0.52
N SER A 16 -6.54 8.05 0.54
CA SER A 16 -7.91 7.53 0.67
C SER A 16 -8.88 8.70 0.85
N PRO A 17 -9.92 8.84 0.00
CA PRO A 17 -10.81 10.00 0.04
C PRO A 17 -11.49 10.17 1.40
N GLY A 18 -11.64 11.41 1.84
CA GLY A 18 -12.39 11.75 3.06
C GLY A 18 -13.90 11.58 2.91
N VAL A 19 -14.64 11.65 4.04
CA VAL A 19 -16.10 11.37 4.10
C VAL A 19 -16.91 12.27 3.16
N ARG A 20 -16.44 13.50 2.90
CA ARG A 20 -17.16 14.49 2.07
C ARG A 20 -16.38 14.89 0.82
N GLU A 21 -15.37 14.13 0.49
CA GLU A 21 -14.56 14.39 -0.68
C GLU A 21 -15.24 13.81 -1.93
N ASN A 22 -15.32 14.64 -2.97
CA ASN A 22 -15.97 14.33 -4.24
C ASN A 22 -15.07 14.70 -5.42
N ARG A 23 -13.76 14.44 -5.32
CA ARG A 23 -12.82 14.62 -6.43
C ARG A 23 -13.27 13.76 -7.61
N GLU A 24 -13.39 14.35 -8.79
CA GLU A 24 -13.67 13.67 -10.03
C GLU A 24 -12.37 13.36 -10.77
N LEU A 25 -12.29 12.17 -11.35
CA LEU A 25 -11.16 11.74 -12.16
C LEU A 25 -11.21 12.48 -13.51
N LYS A 26 -10.08 13.04 -13.92
CA LYS A 26 -9.91 13.68 -15.22
C LYS A 26 -9.29 12.71 -16.23
N PRO A 27 -9.45 12.97 -17.54
CA PRO A 27 -8.88 12.10 -18.58
C PRO A 27 -7.36 11.91 -18.49
N ASP A 28 -6.62 12.93 -18.10
CA ASP A 28 -5.17 12.97 -17.97
C ASP A 28 -4.61 12.46 -16.64
N ASP A 29 -5.48 12.30 -15.62
CA ASP A 29 -5.05 11.76 -14.33
C ASP A 29 -4.53 10.30 -14.47
N VAL A 30 -3.45 9.98 -13.75
CA VAL A 30 -2.91 8.62 -13.60
C VAL A 30 -3.30 8.11 -12.21
N LEU A 31 -4.30 7.25 -12.14
CA LEU A 31 -4.87 6.75 -10.89
C LEU A 31 -4.31 5.37 -10.52
N LYS A 32 -3.66 5.26 -9.37
CA LYS A 32 -3.39 3.99 -8.69
C LYS A 32 -4.58 3.63 -7.83
N VAL A 33 -5.14 2.44 -8.08
CA VAL A 33 -6.19 1.81 -7.26
C VAL A 33 -5.56 0.63 -6.54
N ASP A 34 -5.45 0.74 -5.23
CA ASP A 34 -4.80 -0.24 -4.38
C ASP A 34 -5.80 -0.69 -3.30
N ILE A 35 -5.99 -2.00 -3.16
CA ILE A 35 -7.07 -2.61 -2.39
C ILE A 35 -6.56 -3.79 -1.57
N GLY A 36 -6.56 -3.64 -0.26
CA GLY A 36 -6.35 -4.73 0.68
C GLY A 36 -7.66 -5.28 1.23
N ALA A 37 -7.92 -6.57 1.03
CA ALA A 37 -9.06 -7.28 1.60
C ALA A 37 -8.61 -8.40 2.54
N HIS A 38 -9.49 -8.89 3.41
CA HIS A 38 -9.19 -10.08 4.22
C HIS A 38 -10.40 -10.97 4.45
N SER A 39 -10.13 -12.27 4.63
CA SER A 39 -11.10 -13.23 5.15
C SER A 39 -10.53 -13.88 6.42
N ASN A 40 -11.19 -13.67 7.56
CA ASN A 40 -10.72 -14.18 8.87
C ASN A 40 -9.27 -13.79 9.21
N GLY A 41 -8.82 -12.62 8.74
CA GLY A 41 -7.48 -12.08 8.94
C GLY A 41 -6.45 -12.46 7.87
N TYR A 42 -6.72 -13.42 7.01
CA TYR A 42 -5.87 -13.73 5.85
C TYR A 42 -6.05 -12.67 4.79
N ILE A 43 -4.97 -11.98 4.48
CA ILE A 43 -4.96 -10.76 3.66
C ILE A 43 -4.64 -11.09 2.22
N ALA A 44 -5.33 -10.43 1.30
CA ALA A 44 -5.00 -10.31 -0.11
C ALA A 44 -4.89 -8.83 -0.45
N ASP A 45 -3.78 -8.45 -1.05
CA ASP A 45 -3.42 -7.08 -1.43
C ASP A 45 -3.13 -7.01 -2.91
N THR A 46 -3.66 -6.01 -3.59
CA THR A 46 -3.51 -5.88 -5.04
C THR A 46 -3.70 -4.44 -5.49
N ALA A 47 -2.91 -4.03 -6.48
CA ALA A 47 -3.05 -2.72 -7.08
C ALA A 47 -2.93 -2.76 -8.59
N LEU A 48 -3.56 -1.78 -9.22
CA LEU A 48 -3.44 -1.48 -10.64
C LEU A 48 -3.39 0.03 -10.87
N THR A 49 -2.86 0.43 -12.01
CA THR A 49 -2.85 1.82 -12.46
C THR A 49 -3.72 1.97 -13.71
N VAL A 50 -4.47 3.07 -13.77
CA VAL A 50 -5.28 3.44 -14.95
C VAL A 50 -5.03 4.89 -15.35
N ASN A 51 -5.06 5.15 -16.66
CA ASN A 51 -5.06 6.50 -17.23
C ASN A 51 -6.13 6.58 -18.31
N PRO A 52 -7.25 7.31 -18.09
CA PRO A 52 -8.39 7.31 -19.01
C PRO A 52 -8.07 7.85 -20.41
N SER A 53 -7.10 8.77 -20.55
CA SER A 53 -6.68 9.27 -21.87
C SER A 53 -5.82 8.27 -22.64
N GLY A 54 -5.17 7.32 -21.95
CA GLY A 54 -4.21 6.39 -22.53
C GLY A 54 -2.81 7.00 -22.83
N GLU A 55 -2.59 8.27 -22.51
CA GLU A 55 -1.30 8.95 -22.77
C GLU A 55 -0.13 8.38 -21.97
N ARG A 56 -0.42 7.71 -20.85
CA ARG A 56 0.56 7.06 -19.97
C ARG A 56 0.52 5.53 -20.03
N GLN A 57 -0.12 4.95 -21.06
CA GLN A 57 -0.31 3.50 -21.16
C GLN A 57 1.03 2.75 -21.22
N GLU A 58 2.03 3.26 -21.92
CA GLU A 58 3.37 2.65 -22.00
C GLU A 58 4.01 2.48 -20.62
N MET A 59 3.90 3.49 -19.75
CA MET A 59 4.42 3.43 -18.40
C MET A 59 3.65 2.42 -17.52
N ILE A 60 2.32 2.32 -17.72
CA ILE A 60 1.45 1.36 -17.04
C ILE A 60 1.80 -0.07 -17.49
N ASP A 61 1.89 -0.31 -18.79
CA ASP A 61 2.26 -1.62 -19.34
C ASP A 61 3.66 -2.05 -18.83
N THR A 62 4.57 -1.08 -18.67
CA THR A 62 5.92 -1.34 -18.15
C THR A 62 5.87 -1.84 -16.70
N VAL A 63 5.12 -1.19 -15.81
CA VAL A 63 5.06 -1.64 -14.40
C VAL A 63 4.36 -2.99 -14.26
N GLU A 64 3.36 -3.26 -15.09
CA GLU A 64 2.69 -4.56 -15.15
C GLU A 64 3.64 -5.66 -15.63
N GLU A 65 4.42 -5.40 -16.69
CA GLU A 65 5.45 -6.35 -17.15
C GLU A 65 6.54 -6.60 -16.09
N VAL A 66 6.98 -5.57 -15.37
CA VAL A 66 7.94 -5.69 -14.28
C VAL A 66 7.37 -6.56 -13.17
N LEU A 67 6.10 -6.36 -12.80
CA LEU A 67 5.42 -7.22 -11.83
C LEU A 67 5.35 -8.66 -12.30
N GLU A 68 4.96 -8.93 -13.56
CA GLU A 68 4.90 -10.28 -14.12
C GLU A 68 6.25 -11.00 -14.04
N LYS A 69 7.32 -10.31 -14.42
CA LYS A 69 8.69 -10.85 -14.34
C LYS A 69 9.09 -11.12 -12.88
N ALA A 70 8.74 -10.22 -11.95
CA ALA A 70 8.98 -10.41 -10.53
C ALA A 70 8.25 -11.64 -9.97
N LEU A 71 6.96 -11.77 -10.27
CA LEU A 71 6.15 -12.91 -9.86
C LEU A 71 6.70 -14.24 -10.42
N ASN A 72 7.18 -14.24 -11.68
CA ASN A 72 7.79 -15.42 -12.28
C ASN A 72 9.13 -15.79 -11.63
N PHE A 73 9.90 -14.80 -11.17
CA PHE A 73 11.19 -14.98 -10.53
C PHE A 73 11.09 -15.61 -9.13
N VAL A 74 10.05 -15.25 -8.36
CA VAL A 74 9.88 -15.71 -6.98
C VAL A 74 9.72 -17.24 -6.91
N GLU A 75 10.52 -17.88 -6.04
CA GLU A 75 10.40 -19.29 -5.67
C GLU A 75 11.08 -19.55 -4.32
N PRO A 76 10.71 -20.61 -3.58
CA PRO A 76 11.40 -20.98 -2.35
C PRO A 76 12.90 -21.17 -2.57
N GLY A 77 13.70 -20.69 -1.63
CA GLY A 77 15.16 -20.75 -1.69
C GLY A 77 15.86 -19.55 -2.31
N LYS A 78 15.16 -18.70 -3.05
CA LYS A 78 15.68 -17.40 -3.48
C LYS A 78 15.59 -16.38 -2.35
N THR A 79 16.42 -15.33 -2.43
CA THR A 79 16.39 -14.26 -1.44
C THR A 79 15.56 -13.05 -1.92
N VAL A 80 15.06 -12.30 -0.95
CA VAL A 80 14.39 -11.00 -1.17
C VAL A 80 15.32 -10.02 -1.90
N GLY A 81 16.62 -10.03 -1.57
CA GLY A 81 17.61 -9.18 -2.24
C GLY A 81 17.87 -9.56 -3.70
N GLU A 82 17.81 -10.87 -4.03
CA GLU A 82 17.88 -11.33 -5.42
C GLU A 82 16.67 -10.87 -6.23
N LEU A 83 15.46 -10.93 -5.64
CA LEU A 83 14.25 -10.41 -6.27
C LEU A 83 14.37 -8.90 -6.54
N GLY A 84 14.76 -8.09 -5.54
CA GLY A 84 14.91 -6.65 -5.72
C GLY A 84 15.92 -6.30 -6.82
N LYS A 85 17.07 -7.00 -6.84
CA LYS A 85 18.08 -6.85 -7.89
C LYS A 85 17.55 -7.26 -9.27
N TYR A 86 16.71 -8.28 -9.33
CA TYR A 86 16.09 -8.72 -10.56
C TYR A 86 15.10 -7.69 -11.08
N VAL A 87 14.21 -7.19 -10.22
CA VAL A 87 13.22 -6.14 -10.53
C VAL A 87 13.90 -4.89 -11.06
N GLU A 88 14.90 -4.35 -10.36
CA GLU A 88 15.65 -3.15 -10.77
C GLU A 88 16.21 -3.25 -12.20
N LYS A 89 16.64 -4.44 -12.60
CA LYS A 89 17.17 -4.70 -13.96
C LYS A 89 16.11 -4.80 -15.05
N GLN A 90 14.84 -4.97 -14.68
CA GLN A 90 13.76 -5.04 -15.66
C GLN A 90 13.21 -3.66 -16.02
N VAL A 91 13.56 -2.64 -15.25
CA VAL A 91 13.05 -1.27 -15.45
C VAL A 91 13.88 -0.58 -16.55
N PRO A 92 13.23 -0.06 -17.60
CA PRO A 92 13.87 0.71 -18.65
C PRO A 92 14.52 2.01 -18.14
N GLU A 93 15.53 2.52 -18.83
CA GLU A 93 16.32 3.69 -18.41
C GLU A 93 15.51 5.00 -18.32
N GLU A 94 14.36 5.09 -18.99
CA GLU A 94 13.45 6.24 -18.94
C GLU A 94 12.64 6.33 -17.63
N TYR A 95 12.63 5.28 -16.80
CA TYR A 95 11.92 5.25 -15.51
C TYR A 95 12.85 4.92 -14.37
N GLU A 96 12.52 5.44 -13.20
CA GLU A 96 13.19 5.12 -11.95
C GLU A 96 12.32 4.20 -11.09
N VAL A 97 12.95 3.24 -10.43
CA VAL A 97 12.31 2.48 -9.34
C VAL A 97 12.12 3.39 -8.15
N VAL A 98 10.92 3.39 -7.56
CA VAL A 98 10.72 4.05 -6.27
C VAL A 98 11.40 3.23 -5.18
N ARG A 99 12.46 3.80 -4.57
CA ARG A 99 13.37 3.06 -3.67
C ARG A 99 12.86 2.94 -2.23
N ASN A 100 11.98 3.80 -1.81
CA ASN A 100 11.49 3.83 -0.44
C ASN A 100 9.99 3.52 -0.30
N LEU A 101 9.43 2.83 -1.32
CA LEU A 101 8.23 2.01 -1.24
C LEU A 101 8.60 0.58 -1.62
N THR A 102 8.04 -0.37 -0.91
CA THR A 102 8.44 -1.79 -1.01
C THR A 102 7.23 -2.68 -0.82
N GLY A 103 7.22 -3.82 -1.48
CA GLY A 103 6.37 -4.93 -1.10
C GLY A 103 6.67 -5.39 0.33
N HIS A 104 5.83 -6.21 0.89
CA HIS A 104 5.89 -6.61 2.29
C HIS A 104 5.31 -8.01 2.52
N TYR A 105 5.78 -8.66 3.57
CA TYR A 105 5.17 -9.87 4.07
C TYR A 105 3.81 -9.59 4.69
N LEU A 106 2.94 -10.56 4.59
CA LEU A 106 1.58 -10.56 5.13
C LEU A 106 1.47 -11.63 6.21
N ASP A 107 0.75 -11.33 7.29
CA ASP A 107 0.39 -12.33 8.29
C ASP A 107 -1.04 -12.09 8.74
N LYS A 108 -1.59 -12.99 9.51
CA LYS A 108 -2.98 -12.93 9.98
C LYS A 108 -3.22 -11.65 10.78
N TYR A 109 -4.13 -10.79 10.27
CA TYR A 109 -4.41 -9.44 10.77
C TYR A 109 -3.20 -8.49 10.79
N THR A 110 -2.17 -8.77 9.99
CA THR A 110 -0.96 -7.95 9.93
C THR A 110 -0.60 -7.65 8.47
N GLN A 111 -0.89 -6.42 8.06
CA GLN A 111 -0.64 -5.93 6.68
C GLN A 111 0.85 -5.86 6.35
N HIS A 112 1.69 -5.42 7.28
CA HIS A 112 3.14 -5.33 7.11
C HIS A 112 3.81 -6.22 8.15
N ALA A 113 4.11 -7.47 7.78
CA ALA A 113 4.59 -8.52 8.67
C ALA A 113 6.13 -8.56 8.75
N GLY A 114 6.76 -7.43 9.01
CA GLY A 114 8.16 -7.31 9.40
C GLY A 114 9.20 -7.34 8.28
N VAL A 115 9.02 -8.13 7.21
CA VAL A 115 9.98 -8.19 6.10
C VAL A 115 9.49 -7.32 4.94
N SER A 116 10.36 -6.40 4.48
CA SER A 116 10.11 -5.59 3.28
C SER A 116 10.70 -6.26 2.05
N ILE A 117 9.99 -6.15 0.93
CA ILE A 117 10.40 -6.68 -0.38
C ILE A 117 10.73 -5.49 -1.30
N PRO A 118 12.01 -5.09 -1.39
CA PRO A 118 12.40 -3.92 -2.17
C PRO A 118 12.34 -4.21 -3.68
N ASN A 119 12.11 -3.16 -4.44
CA ASN A 119 12.13 -3.17 -5.90
C ASN A 119 13.52 -2.88 -6.48
N TYR A 120 14.58 -2.93 -5.67
CA TYR A 120 15.96 -2.63 -6.03
C TYR A 120 16.93 -3.51 -5.24
N ALA A 121 18.21 -3.55 -5.65
CA ALA A 121 19.26 -4.31 -5.00
C ALA A 121 19.60 -3.74 -3.61
N ASN A 122 19.08 -4.34 -2.54
CA ASN A 122 19.33 -3.92 -1.15
C ASN A 122 20.25 -4.88 -0.37
N GLY A 123 20.61 -6.04 -0.97
CA GLY A 123 21.48 -7.04 -0.35
C GLY A 123 20.81 -7.87 0.76
N SER A 124 19.47 -7.88 0.86
CA SER A 124 18.77 -8.72 1.84
C SER A 124 19.06 -10.20 1.59
N GLU A 125 19.44 -10.90 2.66
CA GLU A 125 19.70 -12.36 2.66
C GLU A 125 18.46 -13.16 3.15
N HIS A 126 17.32 -12.49 3.40
CA HIS A 126 16.10 -13.17 3.79
C HIS A 126 15.62 -14.09 2.67
N VAL A 127 15.46 -15.37 2.96
CA VAL A 127 15.10 -16.41 2.00
C VAL A 127 13.58 -16.58 1.97
N PHE A 128 13.01 -16.72 0.78
CA PHE A 128 11.62 -17.12 0.62
C PHE A 128 11.44 -18.59 0.98
N GLU A 129 10.47 -18.90 1.83
CA GLU A 129 10.18 -20.25 2.31
C GLU A 129 8.75 -20.69 1.94
N VAL A 130 8.52 -21.98 1.91
CA VAL A 130 7.16 -22.55 1.79
C VAL A 130 6.33 -22.12 3.01
N GLY A 131 5.14 -21.60 2.77
CA GLY A 131 4.26 -21.03 3.79
C GLY A 131 4.27 -19.49 3.82
N ASP A 132 5.23 -18.84 3.18
CA ASP A 132 5.27 -17.38 3.09
C ASP A 132 4.09 -16.83 2.30
N ALA A 133 3.53 -15.71 2.81
CA ALA A 133 2.56 -14.89 2.13
C ALA A 133 3.07 -13.45 2.09
N PHE A 134 3.07 -12.84 0.92
CA PHE A 134 3.60 -11.48 0.73
C PHE A 134 3.04 -10.78 -0.50
N ALA A 135 3.11 -9.46 -0.50
CA ALA A 135 2.81 -8.59 -1.63
C ALA A 135 4.08 -8.27 -2.42
N VAL A 136 3.99 -8.39 -3.74
CA VAL A 136 5.01 -7.90 -4.68
C VAL A 136 4.42 -6.70 -5.39
N GLU A 137 4.99 -5.52 -5.18
CA GLU A 137 4.42 -4.23 -5.62
C GLU A 137 5.51 -3.29 -6.17
N PRO A 138 5.93 -3.44 -7.41
CA PRO A 138 6.78 -2.46 -8.05
C PRO A 138 6.07 -1.12 -8.22
N PHE A 139 6.81 -0.03 -7.90
CA PHE A 139 6.45 1.34 -8.19
C PHE A 139 7.49 1.94 -9.13
N LEU A 140 7.05 2.48 -10.25
CA LEU A 140 7.90 3.19 -11.20
C LEU A 140 7.49 4.66 -11.28
N THR A 141 8.45 5.52 -11.63
CA THR A 141 8.22 6.95 -11.82
C THR A 141 9.07 7.52 -12.94
N ASP A 142 8.57 8.56 -13.60
CA ASP A 142 9.35 9.44 -14.49
C ASP A 142 10.06 10.57 -13.72
N GLY A 143 10.01 10.52 -12.38
CA GLY A 143 10.65 11.45 -11.44
C GLY A 143 11.95 10.93 -10.86
N SER A 144 12.23 11.26 -9.59
CA SER A 144 13.51 10.98 -8.93
C SER A 144 13.62 9.60 -8.26
N GLY A 145 12.56 8.80 -8.28
CA GLY A 145 12.52 7.49 -7.60
C GLY A 145 12.49 7.56 -6.07
N LYS A 146 12.07 8.69 -5.50
CA LYS A 146 11.99 8.88 -4.05
C LYS A 146 10.66 9.50 -3.63
N ILE A 147 10.13 9.00 -2.52
CA ILE A 147 8.87 9.43 -1.92
C ILE A 147 9.14 10.19 -0.62
N LYS A 148 8.33 11.20 -0.35
CA LYS A 148 8.28 11.95 0.92
C LYS A 148 6.87 11.93 1.50
N ASN A 149 6.78 12.13 2.80
CA ASN A 149 5.50 12.39 3.46
C ASN A 149 4.89 13.70 2.96
N GLY A 150 3.68 13.63 2.47
CA GLY A 150 2.87 14.75 2.02
C GLY A 150 1.87 15.21 3.08
N SER A 151 0.66 15.52 2.64
CA SER A 151 -0.43 15.95 3.53
C SER A 151 -0.90 14.80 4.45
N ALA A 152 -1.60 15.16 5.54
CA ALA A 152 -2.30 14.18 6.35
C ALA A 152 -3.30 13.39 5.50
N GLY A 153 -3.22 12.07 5.57
CA GLY A 153 -4.12 11.14 4.89
C GLY A 153 -5.40 10.88 5.68
N ASN A 154 -6.20 9.96 5.17
CA ASN A 154 -7.44 9.50 5.80
C ASN A 154 -7.37 8.00 6.16
N ILE A 155 -6.17 7.50 6.34
CA ILE A 155 -5.88 6.13 6.76
C ILE A 155 -5.27 6.18 8.16
N TYR A 156 -5.78 5.35 9.04
CA TYR A 156 -5.40 5.31 10.45
C TYR A 156 -5.21 3.87 10.91
N LYS A 157 -4.40 3.67 11.97
CA LYS A 157 -4.20 2.38 12.62
C LYS A 157 -4.15 2.54 14.12
N LEU A 158 -4.74 1.61 14.88
CA LEU A 158 -4.58 1.56 16.32
C LEU A 158 -3.15 1.11 16.67
N GLU A 159 -2.40 1.96 17.39
CA GLU A 159 -1.05 1.63 17.84
C GLU A 159 -1.07 0.95 19.22
N ARG A 160 -1.94 1.41 20.07
CA ARG A 160 -2.07 0.86 21.42
C ARG A 160 -3.45 1.06 22.02
N GLU A 161 -3.86 0.14 22.85
CA GLU A 161 -5.04 0.36 23.68
C GLU A 161 -4.78 1.40 24.76
N ALA A 162 -5.72 2.30 24.95
CA ALA A 162 -5.65 3.33 25.96
C ALA A 162 -7.02 3.68 26.54
N SER A 163 -7.05 4.03 27.82
CA SER A 163 -8.22 4.61 28.45
C SER A 163 -8.32 6.09 28.09
N VAL A 164 -9.42 6.49 27.47
CA VAL A 164 -9.70 7.87 27.08
C VAL A 164 -10.90 8.44 27.83
N ARG A 165 -10.87 9.76 28.14
CA ARG A 165 -11.89 10.39 29.01
C ARG A 165 -13.07 10.95 28.23
N GLY A 166 -12.87 11.45 27.01
CA GLY A 166 -13.91 12.08 26.21
C GLY A 166 -14.96 11.10 25.71
N LYS A 167 -16.22 11.53 25.61
CA LYS A 167 -17.31 10.69 25.11
C LYS A 167 -17.11 10.29 23.64
N ALA A 168 -16.64 11.23 22.80
CA ALA A 168 -16.36 10.98 21.39
C ALA A 168 -15.15 10.06 21.21
N GLU A 169 -14.07 10.27 21.99
CA GLU A 169 -12.88 9.41 21.96
C GLU A 169 -13.23 7.98 22.38
N ARG A 170 -14.09 7.78 23.42
CA ARG A 170 -14.53 6.43 23.80
C ARG A 170 -15.38 5.75 22.74
N LYS A 171 -16.26 6.51 22.05
CA LYS A 171 -17.06 5.99 20.93
C LYS A 171 -16.13 5.52 19.81
N LEU A 172 -15.17 6.35 19.39
CA LEU A 172 -14.21 5.99 18.35
C LEU A 172 -13.37 4.77 18.75
N MET A 173 -12.80 4.76 19.95
CA MET A 173 -12.00 3.62 20.42
C MET A 173 -12.78 2.30 20.45
N SER A 174 -14.08 2.33 20.76
CA SER A 174 -14.93 1.13 20.68
C SER A 174 -15.04 0.63 19.24
N GLN A 175 -15.28 1.50 18.28
CA GLN A 175 -15.40 1.14 16.86
C GLN A 175 -14.05 0.74 16.23
N ILE A 176 -12.95 1.42 16.60
CA ILE A 176 -11.61 1.12 16.11
C ILE A 176 -11.16 -0.30 16.50
N LYS A 177 -11.54 -0.77 17.67
CA LYS A 177 -11.22 -2.14 18.12
C LYS A 177 -11.83 -3.22 17.24
N ASP A 178 -12.98 -2.95 16.63
CA ASP A 178 -13.69 -3.89 15.76
C ASP A 178 -12.91 -4.17 14.45
N PHE A 179 -11.94 -3.30 14.08
CA PHE A 179 -11.06 -3.52 12.95
C PHE A 179 -9.90 -4.49 13.23
N GLY A 180 -9.79 -5.03 14.46
CA GLY A 180 -8.83 -6.10 14.79
C GLY A 180 -7.35 -5.73 14.64
N GLY A 181 -7.00 -4.44 14.75
CA GLY A 181 -5.63 -3.94 14.58
C GLY A 181 -5.24 -3.60 13.15
N LEU A 182 -6.11 -3.87 12.18
CA LEU A 182 -5.91 -3.47 10.79
C LEU A 182 -6.10 -1.96 10.60
N PRO A 183 -5.47 -1.35 9.58
CA PRO A 183 -5.73 0.02 9.18
C PRO A 183 -7.18 0.26 8.79
N PHE A 184 -7.66 1.46 9.03
CA PHE A 184 -9.04 1.86 8.79
C PHE A 184 -9.15 3.29 8.24
N SER A 185 -10.28 3.59 7.57
CA SER A 185 -10.61 4.93 7.08
C SER A 185 -11.74 5.55 7.89
N THR A 186 -11.74 6.89 8.01
CA THR A 186 -12.86 7.60 8.63
C THR A 186 -14.18 7.43 7.89
N ARG A 187 -14.15 7.00 6.62
CA ARG A 187 -15.37 6.67 5.85
C ARG A 187 -16.13 5.46 6.36
N TRP A 188 -15.50 4.62 7.16
CA TRP A 188 -16.10 3.40 7.71
C TRP A 188 -16.91 3.63 8.99
N PHE A 189 -16.90 4.87 9.51
CA PHE A 189 -17.72 5.24 10.66
C PHE A 189 -19.06 5.83 10.21
N ASP A 190 -20.17 5.34 10.75
CA ASP A 190 -21.52 5.79 10.38
C ASP A 190 -21.75 7.28 10.66
N ASP A 191 -21.24 7.79 11.80
CA ASP A 191 -21.42 9.17 12.25
C ASP A 191 -20.06 9.86 12.44
N TYR A 192 -19.35 10.17 11.36
CA TYR A 192 -18.09 10.90 11.42
C TYR A 192 -18.26 12.37 11.08
N GLY A 193 -18.40 13.21 12.12
CA GLY A 193 -18.56 14.64 12.00
C GLY A 193 -17.39 15.44 12.59
N ALA A 194 -17.59 16.72 12.82
CA ALA A 194 -16.56 17.61 13.36
C ALA A 194 -16.08 17.20 14.77
N ARG A 195 -16.98 16.67 15.61
CA ARG A 195 -16.64 16.19 16.96
C ARG A 195 -15.75 14.96 16.90
N GLU A 196 -16.08 14.00 16.04
CA GLU A 196 -15.31 12.78 15.84
C GLU A 196 -13.95 13.09 15.21
N LYS A 197 -13.87 14.03 14.29
CA LYS A 197 -12.60 14.53 13.72
C LYS A 197 -11.70 15.14 14.80
N MET A 198 -12.26 15.95 15.71
CA MET A 198 -11.50 16.50 16.85
C MET A 198 -11.02 15.39 17.80
N ALA A 199 -11.87 14.38 18.05
CA ALA A 199 -11.51 13.24 18.88
C ALA A 199 -10.40 12.39 18.23
N MET A 200 -10.49 12.11 16.93
CA MET A 200 -9.45 11.42 16.17
C MET A 200 -8.11 12.15 16.24
N ASN A 201 -8.11 13.47 16.04
CA ASN A 201 -6.89 14.28 16.17
C ASN A 201 -6.25 14.15 17.57
N LYS A 202 -7.04 14.08 18.63
CA LYS A 202 -6.52 13.86 20.01
C LYS A 202 -5.94 12.46 20.17
N LEU A 203 -6.55 11.43 19.56
CA LEU A 203 -6.03 10.08 19.59
C LEU A 203 -4.68 9.99 18.87
N VAL A 204 -4.55 10.69 17.73
CA VAL A 204 -3.29 10.79 16.98
C VAL A 204 -2.23 11.55 17.79
N GLN A 205 -2.57 12.72 18.36
CA GLN A 205 -1.63 13.50 19.20
C GLN A 205 -1.19 12.77 20.47
N GLY A 206 -1.98 11.80 20.92
CA GLY A 206 -1.68 10.97 22.08
C GLY A 206 -0.97 9.66 21.75
N ASP A 207 -0.51 9.48 20.51
CA ASP A 207 0.14 8.24 20.01
C ASP A 207 -0.70 6.98 20.31
N ILE A 208 -2.02 7.13 20.29
CA ILE A 208 -2.97 6.02 20.44
C ILE A 208 -3.33 5.45 19.07
N VAL A 209 -3.44 6.35 18.09
CA VAL A 209 -3.74 6.04 16.68
C VAL A 209 -2.65 6.64 15.81
N HIS A 210 -2.09 5.84 14.93
CA HIS A 210 -1.21 6.31 13.85
C HIS A 210 -2.05 6.86 12.69
N SER A 211 -1.58 7.94 12.07
CA SER A 211 -2.15 8.50 10.85
C SER A 211 -1.14 8.33 9.71
N TYR A 212 -1.51 7.61 8.68
CA TYR A 212 -0.69 7.47 7.47
C TYR A 212 -0.75 8.76 6.65
N PRO A 213 0.38 9.41 6.37
CA PRO A 213 0.42 10.53 5.45
C PRO A 213 0.23 10.05 4.01
N VAL A 214 -0.27 10.92 3.13
CA VAL A 214 -0.17 10.70 1.68
C VAL A 214 1.31 10.71 1.31
N LEU A 215 1.73 9.79 0.46
CA LEU A 215 3.11 9.65 0.02
C LEU A 215 3.25 10.23 -1.38
N ASN A 216 4.08 11.27 -1.52
CA ASN A 216 4.27 11.97 -2.80
C ASN A 216 5.70 11.80 -3.33
N GLU A 217 5.82 11.68 -4.66
CA GLU A 217 7.11 11.72 -5.33
C GLU A 217 7.79 13.08 -5.12
N ILE A 218 9.10 13.09 -4.82
CA ILE A 218 9.81 14.31 -4.34
C ILE A 218 9.89 15.37 -5.41
N SER A 219 10.11 15.00 -6.67
CA SER A 219 10.25 15.91 -7.81
C SER A 219 8.92 16.24 -8.51
N GLY A 220 7.83 15.57 -8.11
CA GLY A 220 6.52 15.71 -8.72
C GLY A 220 6.34 14.86 -9.97
N GLY A 221 7.18 13.84 -10.18
CA GLY A 221 7.01 12.87 -11.26
C GLY A 221 5.78 11.99 -11.06
N THR A 222 5.20 11.55 -12.17
CA THR A 222 4.10 10.58 -12.16
C THR A 222 4.57 9.25 -11.60
N VAL A 223 3.76 8.62 -10.76
CA VAL A 223 4.02 7.28 -10.21
C VAL A 223 2.98 6.30 -10.73
N VAL A 224 3.42 5.13 -11.15
CA VAL A 224 2.57 3.96 -11.47
C VAL A 224 2.89 2.81 -10.52
N GLN A 225 1.91 1.96 -10.24
CA GLN A 225 1.99 0.80 -9.36
C GLN A 225 1.25 -0.38 -10.00
N ALA A 226 1.79 -1.57 -9.83
CA ALA A 226 1.06 -2.81 -10.02
C ALA A 226 1.40 -3.75 -8.85
N GLU A 227 0.45 -4.57 -8.40
CA GLU A 227 0.64 -5.39 -7.22
C GLU A 227 -0.17 -6.68 -7.25
N HIS A 228 0.44 -7.75 -6.74
CA HIS A 228 -0.24 -8.99 -6.42
C HIS A 228 0.29 -9.65 -5.15
N THR A 229 -0.62 -10.33 -4.45
CA THR A 229 -0.28 -11.21 -3.32
C THR A 229 0.13 -12.59 -3.80
N VAL A 230 1.25 -13.07 -3.27
CA VAL A 230 1.82 -14.39 -3.52
C VAL A 230 1.78 -15.22 -2.23
N VAL A 231 1.42 -16.49 -2.37
CA VAL A 231 1.58 -17.51 -1.32
C VAL A 231 2.45 -18.63 -1.88
N LEU A 232 3.53 -18.96 -1.17
CA LEU A 232 4.40 -20.09 -1.53
C LEU A 232 3.90 -21.38 -0.88
N THR A 233 3.73 -22.43 -1.68
CA THR A 233 3.23 -23.73 -1.23
C THR A 233 4.20 -24.85 -1.63
N GLU A 234 4.01 -26.04 -1.09
CA GLU A 234 4.79 -27.22 -1.49
C GLU A 234 4.59 -27.58 -2.98
N GLU A 235 3.44 -27.23 -3.57
CA GLU A 235 3.10 -27.50 -4.97
C GLU A 235 3.56 -26.36 -5.92
N GLY A 236 4.12 -25.28 -5.38
CA GLY A 236 4.54 -24.08 -6.12
C GLY A 236 4.02 -22.79 -5.51
N LYS A 237 3.85 -21.75 -6.32
CA LYS A 237 3.29 -20.46 -5.87
C LYS A 237 1.86 -20.26 -6.35
N VAL A 238 1.06 -19.62 -5.50
CA VAL A 238 -0.31 -19.18 -5.80
C VAL A 238 -0.37 -17.67 -5.76
N ILE A 239 -0.89 -17.05 -6.81
CA ILE A 239 -1.17 -15.60 -6.83
C ILE A 239 -2.64 -15.43 -6.45
N THR A 240 -2.90 -15.08 -5.19
CA THR A 240 -4.25 -15.12 -4.60
C THR A 240 -5.17 -14.01 -5.10
N THR A 241 -4.62 -13.00 -5.77
CA THR A 241 -5.33 -11.84 -6.32
C THR A 241 -5.59 -11.95 -7.83
N ARG A 242 -5.40 -13.13 -8.40
CA ARG A 242 -5.73 -13.46 -9.80
C ARG A 242 -6.76 -14.57 -9.88
N ASN A 243 -7.55 -14.56 -10.96
CA ASN A 243 -8.46 -15.64 -11.37
C ASN A 243 -7.72 -16.70 -12.18
#